data_ae3d0572c1ec32139f9c3ecfe4ae5aae
#
_entry.id   ae3d0572c1ec32139f9c3ecfe4ae5aae
#
_cell.length_a   1.000
_cell.length_b   1.000
_cell.length_c   1.000
_cell.angle_alpha   90.00
_cell.angle_beta   90.00
_cell.angle_gamma   90.00
#
_symmetry.space_group_name_H-M   'P 1'
#
loop_
_entity.id
_entity.type
_entity.pdbx_description
1 polymer ?
#
loop_
_entity_poly.entity_id
_entity_poly.type
_entity_poly.pdbx_seq_one_letter_code
_entity_poly.pdbx_strand_id
1 'polypeptide(L)'
;MPELVATIGFFDGVHRGHRFLIDRVIEEAQRSGMSSAVITFDRHPREVLQTDYQPDLLSTLDEKLLLLSKTHVDNTVVLHFDASLAALTAQDFMRDVLQRQLKVRKLIIGYDNRFGHNRSEGFDDYVRYGKELGIEVICADAFLPDDVRVSSSVIRTCLREGRVEDANRLLGYDYTIESRIVSGYQNGRKMGFPTANLDVTRCQQLLPASGVYAVLVRLKDSVGWKRGMMNIGHRPTFNGTSTSMEVNLFNFSGDLYGQELLVSFISKIRDERKFDSIDALAEQLQHDKVQINMLFDTTYHIDDNLINIQ
;
A
#
# COMPACT_ATOMS: atom_id res chain seq x y z
N MET A 1 15.82 -14.64 22.89
CA MET A 1 14.80 -13.66 22.47
C MET A 1 13.89 -13.40 23.65
N PRO A 2 13.45 -12.16 23.88
CA PRO A 2 12.42 -11.86 24.87
C PRO A 2 11.11 -12.58 24.53
N GLU A 3 10.22 -12.71 25.51
CA GLU A 3 8.86 -13.20 25.29
C GLU A 3 8.04 -12.13 24.53
N LEU A 4 7.17 -12.56 23.60
CA LEU A 4 6.49 -11.67 22.69
C LEU A 4 4.97 -11.63 22.93
N VAL A 5 4.42 -10.42 22.86
CA VAL A 5 3.02 -10.19 22.51
C VAL A 5 2.99 -9.92 21.00
N ALA A 6 2.27 -10.73 20.24
CA ALA A 6 2.34 -10.66 18.79
C ALA A 6 0.95 -10.60 18.12
N THR A 7 0.94 -10.09 16.92
CA THR A 7 -0.16 -10.28 15.96
C THR A 7 0.39 -10.86 14.65
N ILE A 8 -0.48 -11.52 13.89
CA ILE A 8 -0.12 -12.15 12.62
C ILE A 8 -1.07 -11.73 11.51
N GLY A 9 -0.52 -11.43 10.34
CA GLY A 9 -1.29 -11.07 9.16
C GLY A 9 -0.41 -10.71 7.96
N PHE A 10 -1.03 -10.57 6.80
CA PHE A 10 -0.30 -10.10 5.62
C PHE A 10 0.01 -8.59 5.69
N PHE A 11 -0.85 -7.81 6.36
CA PHE A 11 -0.71 -6.36 6.60
C PHE A 11 -0.53 -5.53 5.33
N ASP A 12 -1.22 -5.89 4.24
CA ASP A 12 -1.12 -5.18 2.98
C ASP A 12 -1.62 -3.74 3.11
N GLY A 13 -0.73 -2.78 2.80
CA GLY A 13 -0.99 -1.35 2.92
C GLY A 13 -0.97 -0.80 4.35
N VAL A 14 -0.71 -1.60 5.39
CA VAL A 14 -0.65 -1.17 6.82
C VAL A 14 -1.67 -0.07 7.15
N HIS A 15 -2.92 -0.24 6.70
CA HIS A 15 -4.02 0.72 6.82
C HIS A 15 -4.42 0.99 8.27
N ARG A 16 -5.27 1.99 8.52
CA ARG A 16 -5.70 2.40 9.87
C ARG A 16 -6.21 1.25 10.74
N GLY A 17 -6.93 0.27 10.16
CA GLY A 17 -7.36 -0.92 10.91
C GLY A 17 -6.19 -1.82 11.32
N HIS A 18 -5.15 -1.96 10.50
CA HIS A 18 -3.93 -2.66 10.88
C HIS A 18 -3.18 -1.93 11.99
N ARG A 19 -3.06 -0.60 11.90
CA ARG A 19 -2.39 0.21 12.94
C ARG A 19 -3.12 0.12 14.27
N PHE A 20 -4.45 0.19 14.27
CA PHE A 20 -5.25 -0.02 15.48
C PHE A 20 -4.96 -1.36 16.16
N LEU A 21 -4.87 -2.45 15.38
CA LEU A 21 -4.50 -3.77 15.91
C LEU A 21 -3.07 -3.79 16.47
N ILE A 22 -2.13 -3.14 15.77
CA ILE A 22 -0.72 -3.04 16.20
C ILE A 22 -0.61 -2.22 17.51
N ASP A 23 -1.35 -1.13 17.64
CA ASP A 23 -1.38 -0.32 18.85
C ASP A 23 -1.85 -1.15 20.06
N ARG A 24 -2.86 -2.03 19.88
CA ARG A 24 -3.30 -2.98 20.93
C ARG A 24 -2.20 -3.97 21.31
N VAL A 25 -1.39 -4.42 20.34
CA VAL A 25 -0.25 -5.30 20.62
C VAL A 25 0.81 -4.57 21.45
N ILE A 26 1.11 -3.31 21.11
CA ILE A 26 2.07 -2.47 21.82
C ILE A 26 1.60 -2.21 23.26
N GLU A 27 0.34 -1.79 23.44
CA GLU A 27 -0.26 -1.56 24.76
C GLU A 27 -0.21 -2.81 25.65
N GLU A 28 -0.56 -3.97 25.08
CA GLU A 28 -0.53 -5.24 25.83
C GLU A 28 0.89 -5.68 26.16
N ALA A 29 1.83 -5.47 25.25
CA ALA A 29 3.25 -5.79 25.49
C ALA A 29 3.81 -4.94 26.64
N GLN A 30 3.55 -3.64 26.64
CA GLN A 30 3.95 -2.73 27.72
C GLN A 30 3.33 -3.13 29.06
N ARG A 31 2.04 -3.46 29.08
CA ARG A 31 1.34 -3.90 30.29
C ARG A 31 1.89 -5.21 30.86
N SER A 32 2.36 -6.10 29.98
CA SER A 32 2.88 -7.43 30.37
C SER A 32 4.39 -7.45 30.59
N GLY A 33 5.11 -6.35 30.34
CA GLY A 33 6.58 -6.31 30.41
C GLY A 33 7.26 -7.17 29.35
N MET A 34 6.60 -7.38 28.19
CA MET A 34 7.09 -8.16 27.06
C MET A 34 7.41 -7.25 25.88
N SER A 35 8.01 -7.79 24.81
CA SER A 35 8.22 -7.06 23.56
C SER A 35 7.05 -7.25 22.61
N SER A 36 6.68 -6.20 21.90
CA SER A 36 5.65 -6.22 20.86
C SER A 36 6.19 -6.77 19.54
N ALA A 37 5.37 -7.51 18.80
CA ALA A 37 5.75 -8.05 17.50
C ALA A 37 4.60 -8.08 16.47
N VAL A 38 4.94 -7.71 15.24
CA VAL A 38 4.12 -7.98 14.06
C VAL A 38 4.75 -9.11 13.27
N ILE A 39 4.01 -10.20 13.06
CA ILE A 39 4.42 -11.32 12.22
C ILE A 39 3.72 -11.19 10.88
N THR A 40 4.49 -11.03 9.81
CA THR A 40 4.00 -10.88 8.44
C THR A 40 4.71 -11.83 7.48
N PHE A 41 4.38 -11.77 6.19
CA PHE A 41 4.89 -12.65 5.16
C PHE A 41 5.57 -11.86 4.04
N ASP A 42 6.60 -12.45 3.44
CA ASP A 42 7.34 -11.86 2.31
C ASP A 42 6.53 -11.80 1.01
N ARG A 43 5.60 -12.75 0.83
CA ARG A 43 4.70 -12.82 -0.34
C ARG A 43 3.26 -13.11 0.07
N HIS A 44 2.32 -12.78 -0.81
CA HIS A 44 0.91 -12.99 -0.52
C HIS A 44 0.58 -14.50 -0.49
N PRO A 45 -0.10 -15.02 0.55
CA PRO A 45 -0.39 -16.44 0.67
C PRO A 45 -1.07 -17.09 -0.55
N ARG A 46 -1.94 -16.35 -1.26
CA ARG A 46 -2.60 -16.84 -2.47
C ARG A 46 -1.66 -17.05 -3.66
N GLU A 47 -0.54 -16.33 -3.75
CA GLU A 47 0.46 -16.53 -4.81
C GLU A 47 1.07 -17.92 -4.75
N VAL A 48 1.24 -18.47 -3.55
CA VAL A 48 1.79 -19.81 -3.33
C VAL A 48 0.72 -20.91 -3.51
N LEU A 49 -0.53 -20.59 -3.11
CA LEU A 49 -1.64 -21.54 -3.15
C LEU A 49 -2.32 -21.62 -4.53
N GLN A 50 -2.19 -20.58 -5.36
CA GLN A 50 -2.84 -20.46 -6.68
C GLN A 50 -1.81 -19.92 -7.67
N THR A 51 -1.26 -20.77 -8.51
CA THR A 51 -0.15 -20.43 -9.43
C THR A 51 -0.46 -19.31 -10.43
N ASP A 52 -1.74 -19.11 -10.76
CA ASP A 52 -2.18 -18.09 -11.72
C ASP A 52 -2.71 -16.80 -11.04
N TYR A 53 -2.61 -16.73 -9.71
CA TYR A 53 -3.09 -15.56 -8.95
C TYR A 53 -1.99 -14.52 -8.80
N GLN A 54 -2.23 -13.32 -9.34
CA GLN A 54 -1.44 -12.14 -9.05
C GLN A 54 -2.24 -11.23 -8.12
N PRO A 55 -1.74 -10.94 -6.90
CA PRO A 55 -2.45 -10.07 -5.99
C PRO A 55 -2.35 -8.62 -6.44
N ASP A 56 -3.44 -7.89 -6.35
CA ASP A 56 -3.44 -6.43 -6.42
C ASP A 56 -2.91 -5.87 -5.09
N LEU A 57 -1.60 -5.79 -4.92
CA LEU A 57 -0.97 -5.33 -3.70
C LEU A 57 -1.22 -3.84 -3.46
N LEU A 58 -1.43 -3.44 -2.21
CA LEU A 58 -1.47 -2.04 -1.79
C LEU A 58 -0.08 -1.50 -1.45
N SER A 59 0.85 -2.38 -1.09
CA SER A 59 2.24 -2.04 -0.80
C SER A 59 3.18 -3.16 -1.21
N THR A 60 4.37 -2.81 -1.68
CA THR A 60 5.47 -3.77 -1.82
C THR A 60 5.94 -4.25 -0.45
N LEU A 61 6.80 -5.28 -0.39
CA LEU A 61 7.36 -5.74 0.88
C LEU A 61 8.16 -4.63 1.56
N ASP A 62 9.02 -3.93 0.82
CA ASP A 62 9.88 -2.87 1.37
C ASP A 62 9.06 -1.71 1.93
N GLU A 63 8.02 -1.28 1.20
CA GLU A 63 7.09 -0.26 1.68
C GLU A 63 6.31 -0.71 2.90
N LYS A 64 5.84 -1.95 2.92
CA LYS A 64 5.17 -2.53 4.07
C LYS A 64 6.06 -2.52 5.31
N LEU A 65 7.32 -2.91 5.17
CA LEU A 65 8.29 -2.87 6.27
C LEU A 65 8.57 -1.45 6.74
N LEU A 66 8.68 -0.50 5.81
CA LEU A 66 8.81 0.93 6.14
C LEU A 66 7.58 1.46 6.86
N LEU A 67 6.37 1.09 6.45
CA LEU A 67 5.13 1.48 7.13
C LEU A 67 5.02 0.85 8.52
N LEU A 68 5.40 -0.41 8.68
CA LEU A 68 5.44 -1.08 9.98
C LEU A 68 6.46 -0.45 10.93
N SER A 69 7.63 -0.05 10.44
CA SER A 69 8.63 0.63 11.28
C SER A 69 8.15 1.95 11.89
N LYS A 70 7.17 2.60 11.25
CA LYS A 70 6.53 3.84 11.74
C LYS A 70 5.47 3.59 12.82
N THR A 71 5.09 2.34 13.09
CA THR A 71 4.09 2.01 14.12
C THR A 71 4.68 1.88 15.53
N HIS A 72 5.99 2.01 15.67
CA HIS A 72 6.71 1.85 16.95
C HIS A 72 6.61 0.45 17.56
N VAL A 73 6.23 -0.58 16.78
CA VAL A 73 6.33 -1.98 17.21
C VAL A 73 7.80 -2.37 17.40
N ASP A 74 8.13 -3.08 18.48
CA ASP A 74 9.53 -3.43 18.79
C ASP A 74 10.14 -4.37 17.75
N ASN A 75 9.33 -5.29 17.20
CA ASN A 75 9.80 -6.33 16.28
C ASN A 75 8.85 -6.50 15.10
N THR A 76 9.41 -6.53 13.88
CA THR A 76 8.73 -7.02 12.70
C THR A 76 9.38 -8.32 12.25
N VAL A 77 8.61 -9.41 12.28
CA VAL A 77 9.07 -10.74 11.86
C VAL A 77 8.49 -11.04 10.48
N VAL A 78 9.36 -11.22 9.49
CA VAL A 78 8.97 -11.62 8.13
C VAL A 78 9.18 -13.12 7.97
N LEU A 79 8.09 -13.86 7.80
CA LEU A 79 8.14 -15.28 7.49
C LEU A 79 8.15 -15.51 5.99
N HIS A 80 9.00 -16.41 5.53
CA HIS A 80 8.96 -16.88 4.15
C HIS A 80 7.72 -17.75 3.95
N PHE A 81 6.79 -17.31 3.11
CA PHE A 81 5.57 -18.06 2.85
C PHE A 81 5.77 -19.01 1.67
N ASP A 82 5.96 -20.27 1.97
CA ASP A 82 6.12 -21.35 1.00
C ASP A 82 5.07 -22.47 1.20
N ALA A 83 5.15 -23.52 0.38
CA ALA A 83 4.24 -24.66 0.47
C ALA A 83 4.34 -25.37 1.81
N SER A 84 5.52 -25.39 2.47
CA SER A 84 5.72 -26.05 3.76
C SER A 84 4.99 -25.29 4.86
N LEU A 85 5.11 -23.97 4.90
CA LEU A 85 4.38 -23.11 5.85
C LEU A 85 2.88 -23.16 5.62
N ALA A 86 2.46 -23.17 4.34
CA ALA A 86 1.04 -23.23 3.95
C ALA A 86 0.37 -24.57 4.33
N ALA A 87 1.14 -25.65 4.48
CA ALA A 87 0.65 -26.98 4.86
C ALA A 87 0.43 -27.14 6.37
N LEU A 88 0.96 -26.23 7.21
CA LEU A 88 0.80 -26.32 8.66
C LEU A 88 -0.66 -26.10 9.07
N THR A 89 -1.17 -26.97 9.95
CA THR A 89 -2.42 -26.69 10.66
C THR A 89 -2.24 -25.47 11.57
N ALA A 90 -3.32 -24.84 12.00
CA ALA A 90 -3.21 -23.74 12.94
C ALA A 90 -2.52 -24.15 14.24
N GLN A 91 -2.80 -25.36 14.74
CA GLN A 91 -2.16 -25.91 15.94
C GLN A 91 -0.65 -26.10 15.74
N ASP A 92 -0.20 -26.69 14.62
CA ASP A 92 1.20 -26.87 14.32
C ASP A 92 1.92 -25.53 14.14
N PHE A 93 1.31 -24.59 13.45
CA PHE A 93 1.85 -23.24 13.31
C PHE A 93 2.01 -22.55 14.68
N MET A 94 1.00 -22.61 15.54
CA MET A 94 1.08 -22.05 16.89
C MET A 94 2.17 -22.72 17.74
N ARG A 95 2.31 -24.05 17.65
CA ARG A 95 3.32 -24.80 18.41
C ARG A 95 4.74 -24.53 17.90
N ASP A 96 4.97 -24.74 16.61
CA ASP A 96 6.32 -24.80 16.05
C ASP A 96 6.88 -23.42 15.71
N VAL A 97 6.03 -22.54 15.16
CA VAL A 97 6.45 -21.18 14.79
C VAL A 97 6.26 -20.20 15.94
N LEU A 98 5.02 -20.04 16.43
CA LEU A 98 4.75 -19.00 17.44
C LEU A 98 5.39 -19.31 18.77
N GLN A 99 5.20 -20.53 19.32
CA GLN A 99 5.69 -20.89 20.66
C GLN A 99 7.20 -21.19 20.64
N ARG A 100 7.64 -22.14 19.81
CA ARG A 100 9.00 -22.68 19.87
C ARG A 100 10.03 -21.75 19.25
N GLN A 101 9.75 -21.26 18.05
CA GLN A 101 10.68 -20.41 17.30
C GLN A 101 10.66 -18.95 17.78
N LEU A 102 9.46 -18.35 17.92
CA LEU A 102 9.30 -16.92 18.19
C LEU A 102 9.04 -16.59 19.66
N LYS A 103 8.77 -17.57 20.54
CA LYS A 103 8.47 -17.38 21.97
C LYS A 103 7.28 -16.44 22.22
N VAL A 104 6.25 -16.54 21.38
CA VAL A 104 5.00 -15.79 21.57
C VAL A 104 4.29 -16.32 22.83
N ARG A 105 3.91 -15.43 23.72
CA ARG A 105 3.12 -15.73 24.94
C ARG A 105 1.70 -15.20 24.85
N LYS A 106 1.52 -14.12 24.10
CA LYS A 106 0.18 -13.58 23.84
C LYS A 106 0.04 -13.34 22.35
N LEU A 107 -1.07 -13.80 21.78
CA LEU A 107 -1.43 -13.62 20.37
C LEU A 107 -2.70 -12.80 20.28
N ILE A 108 -2.60 -11.58 19.74
CA ILE A 108 -3.74 -10.71 19.49
C ILE A 108 -4.11 -10.81 18.03
N ILE A 109 -5.35 -11.21 17.72
CA ILE A 109 -5.82 -11.39 16.34
C ILE A 109 -7.10 -10.59 16.11
N GLY A 110 -7.24 -10.02 14.90
CA GLY A 110 -8.48 -9.38 14.48
C GLY A 110 -9.62 -10.40 14.37
N TYR A 111 -10.83 -9.95 14.59
CA TYR A 111 -12.04 -10.79 14.63
C TYR A 111 -12.28 -11.64 13.37
N ASP A 112 -11.78 -11.20 12.21
CA ASP A 112 -11.91 -11.89 10.92
C ASP A 112 -10.61 -12.57 10.44
N ASN A 113 -9.56 -12.52 11.23
CA ASN A 113 -8.28 -13.13 10.87
C ASN A 113 -8.33 -14.65 11.05
N ARG A 114 -7.94 -15.37 10.00
CA ARG A 114 -7.82 -16.82 10.01
C ARG A 114 -6.49 -17.25 9.41
N PHE A 115 -5.81 -18.16 10.11
CA PHE A 115 -4.56 -18.77 9.66
C PHE A 115 -4.62 -20.29 9.79
N GLY A 116 -3.58 -20.99 9.32
CA GLY A 116 -3.54 -22.45 9.21
C GLY A 116 -4.04 -22.97 7.88
N HIS A 117 -3.74 -24.23 7.61
CA HIS A 117 -4.11 -24.92 6.37
C HIS A 117 -5.62 -24.88 6.17
N ASN A 118 -6.08 -24.53 4.95
CA ASN A 118 -7.50 -24.40 4.59
C ASN A 118 -8.31 -23.34 5.37
N ARG A 119 -7.72 -22.64 6.37
CA ARG A 119 -8.41 -21.61 7.18
C ARG A 119 -9.73 -22.10 7.78
N SER A 120 -9.80 -23.40 8.13
CA SER A 120 -10.99 -24.07 8.65
C SER A 120 -11.23 -23.73 10.11
N GLU A 121 -10.14 -23.49 10.86
CA GLU A 121 -10.17 -23.14 12.28
C GLU A 121 -10.60 -21.69 12.50
N GLY A 122 -11.24 -21.43 13.63
CA GLY A 122 -11.68 -20.12 14.07
C GLY A 122 -11.07 -19.69 15.39
N PHE A 123 -11.55 -18.57 15.93
CA PHE A 123 -11.05 -17.99 17.17
C PHE A 123 -11.08 -18.97 18.35
N ASP A 124 -12.17 -19.71 18.53
CA ASP A 124 -12.33 -20.68 19.64
C ASP A 124 -11.29 -21.81 19.57
N ASP A 125 -10.96 -22.26 18.37
CA ASP A 125 -9.91 -23.25 18.16
C ASP A 125 -8.54 -22.69 18.57
N TYR A 126 -8.23 -21.45 18.19
CA TYR A 126 -6.97 -20.80 18.57
C TYR A 126 -6.87 -20.61 20.09
N VAL A 127 -7.97 -20.28 20.78
CA VAL A 127 -8.02 -20.19 22.25
C VAL A 127 -7.74 -21.56 22.87
N ARG A 128 -8.34 -22.64 22.35
CA ARG A 128 -8.10 -24.00 22.83
C ARG A 128 -6.63 -24.42 22.66
N TYR A 129 -6.08 -24.23 21.47
CA TYR A 129 -4.66 -24.52 21.18
C TYR A 129 -3.73 -23.65 22.03
N GLY A 130 -4.08 -22.38 22.22
CA GLY A 130 -3.34 -21.47 23.07
C GLY A 130 -3.22 -21.94 24.51
N LYS A 131 -4.31 -22.44 25.11
CA LYS A 131 -4.29 -23.03 26.45
C LYS A 131 -3.34 -24.23 26.58
N GLU A 132 -3.31 -25.10 25.57
CA GLU A 132 -2.42 -26.27 25.54
C GLU A 132 -0.95 -25.86 25.40
N LEU A 133 -0.68 -24.78 24.67
CA LEU A 133 0.66 -24.30 24.33
C LEU A 133 1.18 -23.19 25.26
N GLY A 134 0.39 -22.71 26.22
CA GLY A 134 0.77 -21.58 27.05
C GLY A 134 0.84 -20.24 26.31
N ILE A 135 -0.02 -20.06 25.30
CA ILE A 135 -0.21 -18.82 24.54
C ILE A 135 -1.59 -18.26 24.88
N GLU A 136 -1.66 -17.08 25.47
CA GLU A 136 -2.92 -16.36 25.65
C GLU A 136 -3.37 -15.79 24.30
N VAL A 137 -4.59 -16.17 23.84
CA VAL A 137 -5.16 -15.68 22.58
C VAL A 137 -6.24 -14.66 22.88
N ILE A 138 -6.09 -13.45 22.34
CA ILE A 138 -6.95 -12.29 22.58
C ILE A 138 -7.56 -11.87 21.25
N CYS A 139 -8.89 -11.67 21.23
CA CYS A 139 -9.59 -11.08 20.10
C CYS A 139 -9.51 -9.56 20.18
N ALA A 140 -9.00 -8.92 19.14
CA ALA A 140 -9.08 -7.47 19.05
C ALA A 140 -10.46 -7.02 18.58
N ASP A 141 -10.93 -5.90 19.13
CA ASP A 141 -12.14 -5.24 18.67
C ASP A 141 -12.01 -4.80 17.20
N ALA A 142 -13.15 -4.74 16.49
CA ALA A 142 -13.18 -4.20 15.15
C ALA A 142 -12.93 -2.68 15.17
N PHE A 143 -12.04 -2.21 14.30
CA PHE A 143 -11.84 -0.78 14.08
C PHE A 143 -12.90 -0.26 13.09
N LEU A 144 -13.84 0.52 13.58
CA LEU A 144 -14.96 1.07 12.81
C LEU A 144 -15.02 2.61 12.98
N PRO A 145 -14.06 3.36 12.41
CA PRO A 145 -14.13 4.81 12.46
C PRO A 145 -15.35 5.29 11.65
N ASP A 146 -16.19 6.12 12.27
CA ASP A 146 -17.40 6.66 11.65
C ASP A 146 -18.31 5.58 11.02
N ASP A 147 -18.41 4.40 11.67
CA ASP A 147 -19.14 3.22 11.19
C ASP A 147 -18.66 2.66 9.82
N VAL A 148 -17.50 3.07 9.36
CA VAL A 148 -16.90 2.59 8.11
C VAL A 148 -15.91 1.45 8.37
N ARG A 149 -16.15 0.32 7.73
CA ARG A 149 -15.21 -0.81 7.79
C ARG A 149 -13.93 -0.49 7.02
N VAL A 150 -12.78 -0.49 7.72
CA VAL A 150 -11.46 -0.33 7.11
C VAL A 150 -10.86 -1.69 6.81
N SER A 151 -10.65 -1.99 5.52
CA SER A 151 -9.98 -3.23 5.09
C SER A 151 -9.25 -3.02 3.75
N SER A 152 -8.23 -3.84 3.48
CA SER A 152 -7.50 -3.80 2.20
C SER A 152 -8.43 -4.01 0.99
N SER A 153 -9.51 -4.80 1.14
CA SER A 153 -10.50 -5.00 0.05
C SER A 153 -11.28 -3.73 -0.27
N VAL A 154 -11.73 -2.97 0.74
CA VAL A 154 -12.42 -1.68 0.54
C VAL A 154 -11.49 -0.66 -0.10
N ILE A 155 -10.23 -0.61 0.35
CA ILE A 155 -9.22 0.30 -0.21
C ILE A 155 -8.97 -0.02 -1.69
N ARG A 156 -8.84 -1.31 -2.05
CA ARG A 156 -8.70 -1.71 -3.47
C ARG A 156 -9.91 -1.30 -4.31
N THR A 157 -11.12 -1.41 -3.76
CA THR A 157 -12.34 -0.93 -4.45
C THR A 157 -12.27 0.58 -4.69
N CYS A 158 -11.88 1.37 -3.68
CA CYS A 158 -11.70 2.81 -3.86
C CYS A 158 -10.68 3.14 -4.96
N LEU A 159 -9.54 2.45 -4.99
CA LEU A 159 -8.52 2.66 -6.03
C LEU A 159 -9.01 2.27 -7.42
N ARG A 160 -9.68 1.13 -7.58
CA ARG A 160 -10.26 0.67 -8.86
C ARG A 160 -11.36 1.59 -9.40
N GLU A 161 -12.02 2.34 -8.52
CA GLU A 161 -13.02 3.35 -8.87
C GLU A 161 -12.40 4.76 -9.02
N GLY A 162 -11.08 4.90 -8.78
CA GLY A 162 -10.37 6.17 -8.85
C GLY A 162 -10.62 7.11 -7.67
N ARG A 163 -11.26 6.64 -6.61
CA ARG A 163 -11.53 7.40 -5.37
C ARG A 163 -10.30 7.37 -4.46
N VAL A 164 -9.21 8.00 -4.92
CA VAL A 164 -7.92 7.96 -4.21
C VAL A 164 -7.98 8.68 -2.87
N GLU A 165 -8.78 9.73 -2.74
CA GLU A 165 -8.99 10.47 -1.49
C GLU A 165 -9.61 9.56 -0.41
N ASP A 166 -10.58 8.74 -0.79
CA ASP A 166 -11.19 7.77 0.12
C ASP A 166 -10.18 6.68 0.51
N ALA A 167 -9.39 6.19 -0.46
CA ALA A 167 -8.33 5.24 -0.19
C ALA A 167 -7.31 5.81 0.81
N ASN A 168 -6.85 7.06 0.61
CA ASN A 168 -5.90 7.74 1.49
C ASN A 168 -6.46 7.90 2.92
N ARG A 169 -7.74 8.29 3.04
CA ARG A 169 -8.41 8.38 4.35
C ARG A 169 -8.42 7.05 5.10
N LEU A 170 -8.67 5.93 4.38
CA LEU A 170 -8.70 4.59 4.97
C LEU A 170 -7.28 4.05 5.26
N LEU A 171 -6.31 4.38 4.42
CA LEU A 171 -4.90 4.08 4.62
C LEU A 171 -4.32 4.87 5.80
N GLY A 172 -4.70 6.15 5.94
CA GLY A 172 -4.11 7.11 6.86
C GLY A 172 -2.80 7.71 6.36
N TYR A 173 -2.54 7.59 5.05
CA TYR A 173 -1.43 8.20 4.31
C TYR A 173 -1.78 8.22 2.82
N ASP A 174 -1.06 9.03 2.03
CA ASP A 174 -1.30 9.13 0.60
C ASP A 174 -0.78 7.90 -0.14
N TYR A 175 -1.67 7.27 -0.93
CA TYR A 175 -1.33 6.08 -1.70
C TYR A 175 -0.18 6.37 -2.66
N THR A 176 0.91 5.66 -2.52
CA THR A 176 2.14 5.91 -3.25
C THR A 176 2.55 4.65 -4.01
N ILE A 177 2.96 4.82 -5.26
CA ILE A 177 3.55 3.76 -6.08
C ILE A 177 5.00 4.09 -6.42
N GLU A 178 5.79 3.04 -6.64
CA GLU A 178 7.15 3.15 -7.13
C GLU A 178 7.24 2.58 -8.54
N SER A 179 7.87 3.32 -9.46
CA SER A 179 8.15 2.81 -10.79
C SER A 179 9.36 3.49 -11.44
N ARG A 180 9.93 2.82 -12.43
CA ARG A 180 11.08 3.32 -13.20
C ARG A 180 10.62 4.13 -14.41
N ILE A 181 11.36 5.20 -14.70
CA ILE A 181 11.14 6.03 -15.89
C ILE A 181 11.71 5.33 -17.12
N VAL A 182 10.88 5.18 -18.13
CA VAL A 182 11.19 4.59 -19.43
C VAL A 182 11.03 5.59 -20.57
N SER A 183 11.63 5.29 -21.72
CA SER A 183 11.46 6.10 -22.92
C SER A 183 10.00 6.05 -23.41
N GLY A 184 9.45 7.20 -23.75
CA GLY A 184 8.12 7.35 -24.32
C GLY A 184 8.13 8.13 -25.63
N TYR A 185 6.94 8.40 -26.17
CA TYR A 185 6.78 9.07 -27.49
C TYR A 185 7.09 10.57 -27.49
N GLN A 186 7.37 11.18 -26.33
CA GLN A 186 7.71 12.59 -26.15
C GLN A 186 6.68 13.61 -26.73
N ASN A 187 5.43 13.21 -26.94
CA ASN A 187 4.37 14.08 -27.50
C ASN A 187 4.08 15.28 -26.59
N GLY A 188 4.13 15.09 -25.27
CA GLY A 188 3.90 16.16 -24.29
C GLY A 188 4.89 17.33 -24.41
N ARG A 189 6.15 17.04 -24.81
CA ARG A 189 7.18 18.10 -24.98
C ARG A 189 6.76 19.13 -26.04
N LYS A 190 6.11 18.71 -27.13
CA LYS A 190 5.65 19.59 -28.20
C LYS A 190 4.52 20.53 -27.75
N MET A 191 3.79 20.15 -26.71
CA MET A 191 2.67 20.90 -26.13
C MET A 191 3.06 21.72 -24.89
N GLY A 192 4.35 21.78 -24.52
CA GLY A 192 4.79 22.46 -23.31
C GLY A 192 4.57 21.70 -22.00
N PHE A 193 4.14 20.44 -22.09
CA PHE A 193 3.91 19.52 -20.95
C PHE A 193 4.80 18.27 -21.08
N PRO A 194 6.13 18.39 -20.87
CA PRO A 194 7.00 17.23 -20.93
C PRO A 194 6.57 16.20 -19.88
N THR A 195 6.36 14.96 -20.29
CA THR A 195 5.98 13.84 -19.42
C THR A 195 7.08 12.80 -19.30
N ALA A 196 7.24 12.25 -18.11
CA ALA A 196 7.99 11.03 -17.87
C ALA A 196 7.04 9.83 -17.97
N ASN A 197 7.39 8.82 -18.76
CA ASN A 197 6.64 7.58 -18.85
C ASN A 197 7.14 6.61 -17.79
N LEU A 198 6.24 5.98 -17.05
CA LEU A 198 6.56 5.02 -16.03
C LEU A 198 6.34 3.60 -16.54
N ASP A 199 7.20 2.68 -16.12
CA ASP A 199 7.12 1.27 -16.48
C ASP A 199 6.02 0.56 -15.69
N VAL A 200 4.86 0.41 -16.30
CA VAL A 200 3.70 -0.29 -15.70
C VAL A 200 4.04 -1.73 -15.32
N THR A 201 4.92 -2.40 -16.06
CA THR A 201 5.26 -3.82 -15.82
C THR A 201 6.07 -4.03 -14.54
N ARG A 202 6.70 -3.01 -14.04
CA ARG A 202 7.46 -3.02 -12.77
C ARG A 202 6.65 -2.57 -11.57
N CYS A 203 5.48 -1.97 -11.78
CA CYS A 203 4.60 -1.59 -10.69
C CYS A 203 3.90 -2.82 -10.14
N GLN A 204 4.29 -3.24 -8.93
CA GLN A 204 3.69 -4.40 -8.25
C GLN A 204 2.38 -4.05 -7.54
N GLN A 205 2.14 -2.77 -7.34
CA GLN A 205 0.97 -2.26 -6.62
C GLN A 205 -0.19 -2.05 -7.56
N LEU A 206 -1.40 -2.09 -6.98
CA LEU A 206 -2.64 -1.80 -7.69
C LEU A 206 -2.64 -0.36 -8.23
N LEU A 207 -2.75 -0.20 -9.53
CA LEU A 207 -2.92 1.12 -10.12
C LEU A 207 -4.34 1.65 -9.88
N PRO A 208 -4.50 2.95 -9.57
CA PRO A 208 -5.82 3.57 -9.59
C PRO A 208 -6.47 3.49 -10.98
N ALA A 209 -7.79 3.66 -11.04
CA ALA A 209 -8.53 3.71 -12.29
C ALA A 209 -7.93 4.71 -13.30
N SER A 210 -8.24 4.55 -14.60
CA SER A 210 -7.83 5.51 -15.61
C SER A 210 -8.37 6.92 -15.30
N GLY A 211 -7.56 7.94 -15.59
CA GLY A 211 -7.87 9.33 -15.30
C GLY A 211 -6.64 10.20 -15.12
N VAL A 212 -6.89 11.46 -14.82
CA VAL A 212 -5.87 12.46 -14.50
C VAL A 212 -5.93 12.74 -13.01
N TYR A 213 -4.74 12.72 -12.38
CA TYR A 213 -4.58 12.85 -10.93
C TYR A 213 -3.61 13.97 -10.57
N ALA A 214 -3.94 14.69 -9.49
CA ALA A 214 -2.98 15.50 -8.76
C ALA A 214 -2.06 14.56 -7.98
N VAL A 215 -0.74 14.71 -8.17
CA VAL A 215 0.25 13.86 -7.53
C VAL A 215 1.40 14.66 -6.94
N LEU A 216 2.00 14.10 -5.91
CA LEU A 216 3.34 14.48 -5.46
C LEU A 216 4.33 13.47 -6.00
N VAL A 217 5.46 13.95 -6.50
CA VAL A 217 6.47 13.12 -7.17
C VAL A 217 7.83 13.38 -6.55
N ARG A 218 8.55 12.29 -6.28
CA ARG A 218 9.92 12.35 -5.76
C ARG A 218 10.78 11.30 -6.43
N LEU A 219 12.03 11.65 -6.75
CA LEU A 219 13.04 10.65 -7.08
C LEU A 219 13.35 9.82 -5.83
N LYS A 220 13.50 8.51 -5.96
CA LYS A 220 13.69 7.59 -4.83
C LYS A 220 14.81 8.03 -3.89
N ASP A 221 15.93 8.46 -4.45
CA ASP A 221 17.14 8.84 -3.70
C ASP A 221 17.25 10.35 -3.43
N SER A 222 16.17 11.14 -3.67
CA SER A 222 16.19 12.58 -3.45
C SER A 222 15.35 12.98 -2.24
N VAL A 223 15.62 14.18 -1.73
CA VAL A 223 14.83 14.82 -0.69
C VAL A 223 13.91 15.84 -1.34
N GLY A 224 12.66 15.87 -0.90
CA GLY A 224 11.66 16.82 -1.36
C GLY A 224 10.76 16.30 -2.49
N TRP A 225 9.49 16.60 -2.33
CA TRP A 225 8.45 16.24 -3.28
C TRP A 225 8.18 17.41 -4.24
N LYS A 226 7.78 17.11 -5.45
CA LYS A 226 7.36 18.08 -6.46
C LYS A 226 5.91 17.84 -6.82
N ARG A 227 5.16 18.91 -7.05
CA ARG A 227 3.81 18.84 -7.59
C ARG A 227 3.84 18.28 -9.01
N GLY A 228 2.87 17.49 -9.36
CA GLY A 228 2.76 16.93 -10.70
C GLY A 228 1.34 16.57 -11.07
N MET A 229 1.18 16.22 -12.33
CA MET A 229 -0.05 15.71 -12.93
C MET A 229 0.25 14.33 -13.52
N MET A 230 -0.47 13.30 -13.06
CA MET A 230 -0.36 11.94 -13.55
C MET A 230 -1.54 11.60 -14.44
N ASN A 231 -1.27 11.04 -15.61
CA ASN A 231 -2.27 10.40 -16.46
C ASN A 231 -2.08 8.89 -16.40
N ILE A 232 -3.12 8.18 -15.96
CA ILE A 232 -3.25 6.72 -16.13
C ILE A 232 -4.25 6.52 -17.25
N GLY A 233 -3.81 5.93 -18.36
CA GLY A 233 -4.61 5.78 -19.55
C GLY A 233 -4.51 4.38 -20.15
N HIS A 234 -5.38 4.13 -21.16
CA HIS A 234 -5.37 2.91 -21.94
C HIS A 234 -5.00 3.20 -23.38
N ARG A 235 -3.98 2.51 -23.90
CA ARG A 235 -3.56 2.62 -25.28
C ARG A 235 -3.98 1.39 -26.06
N PRO A 236 -4.62 1.55 -27.23
CA PRO A 236 -4.84 0.44 -28.15
C PRO A 236 -3.49 -0.16 -28.57
N THR A 237 -3.37 -1.47 -28.53
CA THR A 237 -2.23 -2.23 -29.05
C THR A 237 -2.73 -3.29 -30.03
N PHE A 238 -1.84 -3.90 -30.82
CA PHE A 238 -2.21 -4.98 -31.74
C PHE A 238 -2.86 -6.18 -31.04
N ASN A 239 -2.60 -6.38 -29.75
CA ASN A 239 -3.09 -7.53 -28.96
C ASN A 239 -4.09 -7.12 -27.86
N GLY A 240 -4.68 -5.91 -27.93
CA GLY A 240 -5.63 -5.43 -26.92
C GLY A 240 -5.34 -4.00 -26.46
N THR A 241 -5.53 -3.73 -25.18
CA THR A 241 -5.23 -2.43 -24.56
C THR A 241 -4.08 -2.59 -23.55
N SER A 242 -3.11 -1.69 -23.59
CA SER A 242 -2.09 -1.60 -22.55
C SER A 242 -2.34 -0.37 -21.68
N THR A 243 -2.12 -0.52 -20.39
CA THR A 243 -2.12 0.62 -19.46
C THR A 243 -0.86 1.46 -19.68
N SER A 244 -1.01 2.78 -19.64
CA SER A 244 0.10 3.73 -19.68
C SER A 244 0.07 4.64 -18.46
N MET A 245 1.23 4.98 -17.93
CA MET A 245 1.43 5.93 -16.84
C MET A 245 2.35 7.05 -17.30
N GLU A 246 1.85 8.27 -17.34
CA GLU A 246 2.61 9.44 -17.74
C GLU A 246 2.49 10.53 -16.68
N VAL A 247 3.62 11.01 -16.18
CA VAL A 247 3.64 12.07 -15.17
C VAL A 247 4.35 13.31 -15.70
N ASN A 248 3.68 14.46 -15.57
CA ASN A 248 4.27 15.79 -15.79
C ASN A 248 4.66 16.38 -14.43
N LEU A 249 5.95 16.64 -14.20
CA LEU A 249 6.44 17.31 -13.01
C LEU A 249 6.40 18.81 -13.22
N PHE A 250 5.74 19.54 -12.32
CA PHE A 250 5.64 21.00 -12.43
C PHE A 250 6.97 21.67 -12.04
N ASN A 251 7.33 22.70 -12.79
CA ASN A 251 8.54 23.49 -12.56
C ASN A 251 9.83 22.64 -12.50
N PHE A 252 9.87 21.56 -13.27
CA PHE A 252 11.02 20.69 -13.35
C PHE A 252 11.62 20.70 -14.76
N SER A 253 12.95 20.80 -14.85
CA SER A 253 13.72 20.61 -16.06
C SER A 253 14.90 19.70 -15.75
N GLY A 254 15.07 18.63 -16.51
CA GLY A 254 16.16 17.67 -16.31
C GLY A 254 15.89 16.34 -17.01
N ASP A 255 16.92 15.51 -17.10
CA ASP A 255 16.79 14.14 -17.60
C ASP A 255 16.49 13.19 -16.43
N LEU A 256 15.40 12.45 -16.57
CA LEU A 256 14.93 11.50 -15.56
C LEU A 256 14.99 10.04 -16.06
N TYR A 257 15.45 9.79 -17.28
CA TYR A 257 15.44 8.44 -17.83
C TYR A 257 16.24 7.44 -16.99
N GLY A 258 15.62 6.28 -16.76
CA GLY A 258 16.21 5.19 -15.99
C GLY A 258 16.20 5.38 -14.47
N GLN A 259 15.74 6.53 -13.97
CA GLN A 259 15.60 6.78 -12.54
C GLN A 259 14.30 6.18 -11.99
N GLU A 260 14.26 5.94 -10.69
CA GLU A 260 13.07 5.46 -9.97
C GLU A 260 12.33 6.63 -9.34
N LEU A 261 11.01 6.68 -9.56
CA LEU A 261 10.10 7.68 -9.00
C LEU A 261 9.17 7.03 -7.99
N LEU A 262 8.92 7.77 -6.92
CA LEU A 262 7.78 7.63 -6.04
C LEU A 262 6.71 8.62 -6.48
N VAL A 263 5.49 8.13 -6.69
CA VAL A 263 4.33 8.93 -7.10
C VAL A 263 3.22 8.74 -6.09
N SER A 264 2.91 9.79 -5.34
CA SER A 264 1.88 9.82 -4.31
C SER A 264 0.61 10.45 -4.88
N PHE A 265 -0.49 9.70 -4.86
CA PHE A 265 -1.78 10.14 -5.42
C PHE A 265 -2.55 10.94 -4.38
N ILE A 266 -2.89 12.18 -4.73
CA ILE A 266 -3.56 13.12 -3.82
C ILE A 266 -5.05 13.20 -4.12
N SER A 267 -5.42 13.44 -5.38
CA SER A 267 -6.81 13.60 -5.79
C SER A 267 -7.01 13.25 -7.25
N LYS A 268 -8.18 12.72 -7.60
CA LYS A 268 -8.58 12.55 -8.99
C LYS A 268 -9.14 13.86 -9.54
N ILE A 269 -8.58 14.36 -10.63
CA ILE A 269 -8.98 15.61 -11.27
C ILE A 269 -10.13 15.38 -12.25
N ARG A 270 -10.02 14.34 -13.08
CA ARG A 270 -11.02 13.96 -14.07
C ARG A 270 -10.80 12.56 -14.62
N ASP A 271 -11.80 12.05 -15.34
CA ASP A 271 -11.66 10.85 -16.15
C ASP A 271 -10.83 11.10 -17.41
N GLU A 272 -10.28 10.02 -17.99
CA GLU A 272 -9.64 10.07 -19.30
C GLU A 272 -10.69 10.40 -20.38
N ARG A 273 -10.31 11.26 -21.32
CA ARG A 273 -11.16 11.62 -22.46
C ARG A 273 -10.33 11.82 -23.73
N LYS A 274 -10.96 11.64 -24.89
CA LYS A 274 -10.37 11.94 -26.18
C LYS A 274 -10.56 13.43 -26.51
N PHE A 275 -9.64 13.99 -27.28
CA PHE A 275 -9.67 15.37 -27.75
C PHE A 275 -9.63 15.39 -29.27
N ASP A 276 -10.37 16.31 -29.89
CA ASP A 276 -10.49 16.44 -31.34
C ASP A 276 -9.26 17.10 -31.96
N SER A 277 -8.47 17.82 -31.17
CA SER A 277 -7.25 18.50 -31.63
C SER A 277 -6.16 18.52 -30.54
N ILE A 278 -4.92 18.75 -30.97
CA ILE A 278 -3.78 18.96 -30.06
C ILE A 278 -3.97 20.23 -29.22
N ASP A 279 -4.56 21.30 -29.82
CA ASP A 279 -4.78 22.54 -29.11
C ASP A 279 -5.82 22.38 -28.00
N ALA A 280 -6.91 21.64 -28.25
CA ALA A 280 -7.92 21.34 -27.23
C ALA A 280 -7.32 20.49 -26.07
N LEU A 281 -6.41 19.56 -26.38
CA LEU A 281 -5.67 18.82 -25.35
C LEU A 281 -4.76 19.75 -24.55
N ALA A 282 -4.01 20.63 -25.21
CA ALA A 282 -3.10 21.56 -24.55
C ALA A 282 -3.84 22.53 -23.61
N GLU A 283 -4.98 23.08 -24.06
CA GLU A 283 -5.86 23.93 -23.25
C GLU A 283 -6.36 23.18 -22.00
N GLN A 284 -6.82 21.94 -22.16
CA GLN A 284 -7.25 21.13 -21.02
C GLN A 284 -6.13 20.84 -20.04
N LEU A 285 -4.92 20.50 -20.52
CA LEU A 285 -3.77 20.26 -19.65
C LEU A 285 -3.39 21.53 -18.85
N GLN A 286 -3.54 22.71 -19.45
CA GLN A 286 -3.32 23.98 -18.74
C GLN A 286 -4.38 24.19 -17.65
N HIS A 287 -5.66 23.89 -17.95
CA HIS A 287 -6.74 23.95 -16.98
C HIS A 287 -6.51 22.97 -15.82
N ASP A 288 -6.16 21.71 -16.12
CA ASP A 288 -5.85 20.68 -15.12
C ASP A 288 -4.70 21.14 -14.19
N LYS A 289 -3.63 21.73 -14.77
CA LYS A 289 -2.50 22.27 -14.02
C LYS A 289 -2.90 23.39 -13.06
N VAL A 290 -3.77 24.31 -13.51
CA VAL A 290 -4.27 25.38 -12.64
C VAL A 290 -5.09 24.80 -11.50
N GLN A 291 -5.99 23.87 -11.77
CA GLN A 291 -6.81 23.19 -10.76
C GLN A 291 -5.95 22.46 -9.72
N ILE A 292 -4.93 21.73 -10.18
CA ILE A 292 -4.00 21.01 -9.31
C ILE A 292 -3.22 21.98 -8.40
N ASN A 293 -2.71 23.08 -8.94
CA ASN A 293 -2.02 24.07 -8.13
C ASN A 293 -2.94 24.69 -7.08
N MET A 294 -4.18 25.05 -7.43
CA MET A 294 -5.17 25.53 -6.48
C MET A 294 -5.44 24.52 -5.36
N LEU A 295 -5.57 23.22 -5.69
CA LEU A 295 -5.74 22.17 -4.71
C LEU A 295 -4.57 22.12 -3.72
N PHE A 296 -3.35 22.15 -4.23
CA PHE A 296 -2.17 22.13 -3.35
C PHE A 296 -2.04 23.39 -2.49
N ASP A 297 -2.35 24.56 -3.04
CA ASP A 297 -2.27 25.83 -2.30
C ASP A 297 -3.31 25.95 -1.19
N THR A 298 -4.46 25.27 -1.32
CA THR A 298 -5.54 25.28 -0.31
C THR A 298 -5.41 24.16 0.72
N THR A 299 -4.92 23.00 0.34
CA THR A 299 -4.97 21.78 1.17
C THR A 299 -3.61 21.47 1.83
N TYR A 300 -2.54 21.82 1.14
CA TYR A 300 -1.17 21.56 1.59
C TYR A 300 -0.45 22.90 1.69
N HIS A 301 -0.23 23.42 2.89
CA HIS A 301 0.74 24.51 3.12
C HIS A 301 2.15 23.97 2.87
N ILE A 302 2.49 23.85 1.59
CA ILE A 302 3.76 23.31 1.16
C ILE A 302 4.71 24.49 0.95
N ASP A 303 5.68 24.63 1.83
CA ASP A 303 6.94 25.27 1.44
C ASP A 303 7.51 24.43 0.30
N ASP A 304 7.69 25.03 -0.90
CA ASP A 304 8.20 24.37 -2.10
C ASP A 304 9.56 23.67 -1.92
N ASN A 305 10.17 23.79 -0.74
CA ASN A 305 11.47 23.24 -0.40
C ASN A 305 11.45 22.02 0.53
N LEU A 306 10.37 21.72 1.24
CA LEU A 306 10.34 20.61 2.21
C LEU A 306 8.92 20.04 2.35
N ILE A 307 8.60 18.99 1.61
CA ILE A 307 7.46 18.13 1.93
C ILE A 307 7.97 17.05 2.87
N ASN A 308 7.85 17.27 4.16
CA ASN A 308 7.91 16.20 5.14
C ASN A 308 6.53 15.55 5.21
N ILE A 309 6.39 14.35 4.67
CA ILE A 309 5.27 13.47 5.01
C ILE A 309 5.54 12.99 6.43
N GLN A 310 4.81 13.54 7.40
CA GLN A 310 4.79 13.07 8.79
C GLN A 310 4.14 11.68 8.88
#